data_a1dbdb45e7b5340d45c2e3e2e264bfcd
#
_entry.id   a1dbdb45e7b5340d45c2e3e2e264bfcd
#
_cell.length_a   1.000
_cell.length_b   1.000
_cell.length_c   1.000
_cell.angle_alpha   90.00
_cell.angle_beta   90.00
_cell.angle_gamma   90.00
#
_symmetry.space_group_name_H-M   'P 1'
#
loop_
_entity.id
_entity.type
_entity.pdbx_description
1 polymer ?
#
loop_
_entity_poly.entity_id
_entity_poly.type
_entity_poly.pdbx_seq_one_letter_code
_entity_poly.pdbx_strand_id
1 'polypeptide(L)'
;DKVMPTFDPDIAKIAGRHLIDGRDIDARSGLLARKVTPGCPVQIELADFNSRELVEILEVDAVLVATGRVPSSKDLNLESLNVETNRGFVPIDDAMRVLVNDQPVPHLWAVGDVTGKLMLAHTAAAQGTVAVDNILGHAREIDYRSIPAATFTHPEISSVGLTEADAKALAEKDGFQLGSVRSYFK
;
A
#
# COMPACT_ATOMS: atom_id res chain seq x y z
N ASP A 1 13.58 -2.30 4.53
CA ASP A 1 14.85 -1.74 5.06
C ASP A 1 14.96 -0.21 4.92
N LYS A 2 13.88 0.49 4.59
CA LYS A 2 13.87 1.96 4.47
C LYS A 2 12.55 2.52 4.99
N VAL A 3 12.60 3.74 5.51
CA VAL A 3 11.39 4.52 5.79
C VAL A 3 10.74 4.87 4.44
N MET A 4 9.43 4.65 4.33
CA MET A 4 8.65 4.90 3.10
C MET A 4 9.18 4.20 1.83
N PRO A 5 9.26 2.88 1.81
CA PRO A 5 9.88 2.11 0.73
C PRO A 5 9.16 2.20 -0.62
N THR A 6 7.92 2.66 -0.65
CA THR A 6 7.07 2.77 -1.86
C THR A 6 7.23 4.09 -2.61
N PHE A 7 7.96 5.05 -2.05
CA PHE A 7 8.23 6.35 -2.68
C PHE A 7 9.56 6.34 -3.44
N ASP A 8 9.73 7.29 -4.35
CA ASP A 8 11.02 7.55 -4.97
C ASP A 8 12.12 7.71 -3.92
N PRO A 9 13.33 7.17 -4.13
CA PRO A 9 14.39 7.16 -3.14
C PRO A 9 14.76 8.55 -2.61
N ASP A 10 14.68 9.57 -3.44
CA ASP A 10 14.97 10.96 -3.03
C ASP A 10 13.90 11.51 -2.09
N ILE A 11 12.63 11.26 -2.41
CA ILE A 11 11.50 11.66 -1.55
C ILE A 11 11.57 10.90 -0.23
N ALA A 12 11.78 9.58 -0.27
CA ALA A 12 11.94 8.76 0.92
C ALA A 12 13.11 9.25 1.81
N LYS A 13 14.23 9.66 1.20
CA LYS A 13 15.40 10.20 1.91
C LYS A 13 15.09 11.54 2.59
N ILE A 14 14.43 12.45 1.88
CA ILE A 14 14.06 13.77 2.44
C ILE A 14 13.04 13.58 3.57
N ALA A 15 12.00 12.78 3.33
CA ALA A 15 10.99 12.47 4.31
C ALA A 15 11.57 11.79 5.56
N GLY A 16 12.43 10.80 5.38
CA GLY A 16 13.11 10.11 6.47
C GLY A 16 13.90 11.06 7.37
N ARG A 17 14.63 12.01 6.78
CA ARG A 17 15.35 13.05 7.54
C ARG A 17 14.38 13.89 8.37
N HIS A 18 13.31 14.41 7.77
CA HIS A 18 12.34 15.24 8.48
C HIS A 18 11.54 14.48 9.54
N LEU A 19 11.33 13.19 9.35
CA LEU A 19 10.61 12.35 10.30
C LEU A 19 11.47 11.90 11.49
N ILE A 20 12.76 11.70 11.27
CA ILE A 20 13.66 11.07 12.25
C ILE A 20 14.68 12.06 12.77
N ASP A 21 15.38 12.80 11.87
CA ASP A 21 16.47 13.68 12.27
C ASP A 21 15.95 14.84 13.16
N GLY A 22 16.65 15.08 14.27
CA GLY A 22 16.28 16.10 15.25
C GLY A 22 15.09 15.73 16.15
N ARG A 23 14.62 14.49 16.09
CA ARG A 23 13.64 13.91 17.02
C ARG A 23 14.29 12.78 17.80
N ASP A 24 13.80 12.53 19.00
CA ASP A 24 14.25 11.40 19.82
C ASP A 24 13.54 10.10 19.35
N ILE A 25 13.90 9.66 18.14
CA ILE A 25 13.34 8.47 17.51
C ILE A 25 14.48 7.53 17.12
N ASP A 26 14.51 6.34 17.72
CA ASP A 26 15.38 5.25 17.29
C ASP A 26 14.66 4.43 16.18
N ALA A 27 14.96 4.75 14.94
CA ALA A 27 14.35 4.11 13.78
C ALA A 27 15.14 2.85 13.39
N ARG A 28 14.53 1.69 13.62
CA ARG A 28 15.13 0.39 13.34
C ARG A 28 14.42 -0.29 12.18
N SER A 29 15.16 -0.66 11.15
CA SER A 29 14.67 -1.41 10.00
C SER A 29 15.26 -2.83 9.99
N GLY A 30 14.67 -3.73 9.19
CA GLY A 30 15.11 -5.13 9.10
C GLY A 30 14.73 -5.98 10.32
N LEU A 31 13.90 -5.47 11.23
CA LEU A 31 13.45 -6.16 12.43
C LEU A 31 11.95 -6.48 12.36
N LEU A 32 11.57 -7.52 13.08
CA LEU A 32 10.20 -7.95 13.28
C LEU A 32 9.90 -7.99 14.79
N ALA A 33 8.81 -7.35 15.21
CA ALA A 33 8.27 -7.57 16.54
C ALA A 33 7.60 -8.96 16.58
N ARG A 34 8.32 -9.95 17.08
CA ARG A 34 7.90 -11.36 17.07
C ARG A 34 6.87 -11.65 18.15
N LYS A 35 7.03 -11.03 19.31
CA LYS A 35 6.17 -11.23 20.48
C LYS A 35 6.09 -9.96 21.31
N VAL A 36 4.90 -9.67 21.80
CA VAL A 36 4.66 -8.62 22.79
C VAL A 36 4.15 -9.28 24.05
N THR A 37 4.83 -9.07 25.17
CA THR A 37 4.44 -9.57 26.48
C THR A 37 3.96 -8.38 27.32
N PRO A 38 2.66 -8.34 27.67
CA PRO A 38 2.12 -7.28 28.52
C PRO A 38 2.79 -7.26 29.90
N GLY A 39 2.97 -6.08 30.43
CA GLY A 39 3.60 -5.88 31.74
C GLY A 39 3.84 -4.40 32.00
N CYS A 40 4.58 -4.12 33.07
CA CYS A 40 5.10 -2.79 33.37
C CYS A 40 6.56 -2.95 33.83
N PRO A 41 7.52 -2.81 32.89
CA PRO A 41 7.41 -2.44 31.47
C PRO A 41 6.78 -3.52 30.57
N VAL A 42 6.31 -3.12 29.38
CA VAL A 42 5.93 -4.04 28.30
C VAL A 42 7.21 -4.55 27.63
N GLN A 43 7.30 -5.84 27.36
CA GLN A 43 8.46 -6.42 26.69
C GLN A 43 8.14 -6.79 25.24
N ILE A 44 9.04 -6.44 24.31
CA ILE A 44 8.93 -6.75 22.90
C ILE A 44 10.15 -7.57 22.47
N GLU A 45 9.91 -8.79 21.97
CA GLU A 45 10.96 -9.59 21.33
C GLU A 45 11.15 -9.10 19.89
N LEU A 46 12.31 -8.52 19.61
CA LEU A 46 12.73 -8.13 18.27
C LEU A 46 13.56 -9.25 17.63
N ALA A 47 13.18 -9.66 16.44
CA ALA A 47 13.89 -10.67 15.66
C ALA A 47 14.33 -10.09 14.32
N ASP A 48 15.41 -10.62 13.77
CA ASP A 48 15.82 -10.31 12.39
C ASP A 48 14.72 -10.73 11.41
N PHE A 49 14.41 -9.88 10.46
CA PHE A 49 13.30 -10.09 9.52
C PHE A 49 13.51 -11.32 8.64
N ASN A 50 14.74 -11.65 8.25
CA ASN A 50 15.08 -12.76 7.34
C ASN A 50 15.31 -14.07 8.12
N SER A 51 16.25 -14.05 9.08
CA SER A 51 16.63 -15.25 9.85
C SER A 51 15.61 -15.65 10.90
N ARG A 52 14.77 -14.71 11.34
CA ARG A 52 13.83 -14.89 12.46
C ARG A 52 14.50 -15.13 13.82
N GLU A 53 15.79 -14.98 13.89
CA GLU A 53 16.54 -15.11 15.15
C GLU A 53 16.27 -13.92 16.07
N LEU A 54 16.22 -14.18 17.36
CA LEU A 54 16.05 -13.15 18.38
C LEU A 54 17.27 -12.23 18.38
N VAL A 55 17.04 -10.93 18.22
CA VAL A 55 18.09 -9.90 18.26
C VAL A 55 18.12 -9.21 19.61
N GLU A 56 16.97 -8.86 20.17
CA GLU A 56 16.87 -8.07 21.38
C GLU A 56 15.51 -8.24 22.05
N ILE A 57 15.45 -8.06 23.37
CA ILE A 57 14.21 -7.83 24.10
C ILE A 57 14.19 -6.36 24.53
N LEU A 58 13.28 -5.60 23.93
CA LEU A 58 13.08 -4.19 24.22
C LEU A 58 12.02 -4.01 25.31
N GLU A 59 12.32 -3.18 26.31
CA GLU A 59 11.35 -2.79 27.35
C GLU A 59 10.86 -1.36 27.08
N VAL A 60 9.53 -1.19 27.09
CA VAL A 60 8.88 0.10 26.79
C VAL A 60 7.66 0.33 27.68
N ASP A 61 7.26 1.58 27.84
CA ASP A 61 6.07 1.95 28.60
C ASP A 61 4.77 1.66 27.83
N ALA A 62 4.79 1.78 26.49
CA ALA A 62 3.65 1.55 25.63
C ALA A 62 4.05 1.04 24.25
N VAL A 63 3.14 0.36 23.57
CA VAL A 63 3.31 -0.15 22.20
C VAL A 63 2.16 0.33 21.33
N LEU A 64 2.48 1.01 20.22
CA LEU A 64 1.53 1.33 19.17
C LEU A 64 1.73 0.36 18.00
N VAL A 65 0.69 -0.43 17.70
CA VAL A 65 0.67 -1.33 16.55
C VAL A 65 0.07 -0.60 15.34
N ALA A 66 0.90 -0.30 14.36
CA ALA A 66 0.54 0.40 13.12
C ALA A 66 1.05 -0.35 11.88
N THR A 67 0.92 -1.67 11.85
CA THR A 67 1.54 -2.57 10.87
C THR A 67 0.74 -2.75 9.59
N GLY A 68 -0.33 -1.99 9.39
CA GLY A 68 -1.17 -2.02 8.20
C GLY A 68 -2.62 -2.36 8.48
N ARG A 69 -3.35 -2.67 7.41
CA ARG A 69 -4.77 -3.01 7.42
C ARG A 69 -4.99 -4.34 6.71
N VAL A 70 -6.00 -5.06 7.16
CA VAL A 70 -6.48 -6.28 6.50
C VAL A 70 -7.90 -6.04 5.97
N PRO A 71 -8.30 -6.69 4.86
CA PRO A 71 -9.66 -6.56 4.35
C PRO A 71 -10.68 -7.26 5.26
N SER A 72 -11.91 -6.73 5.32
CA SER A 72 -13.04 -7.34 6.01
C SER A 72 -13.90 -8.11 5.02
N SER A 73 -13.43 -9.28 4.57
CA SER A 73 -14.09 -10.08 3.53
C SER A 73 -14.54 -11.46 3.99
N LYS A 74 -14.22 -11.87 5.24
CA LYS A 74 -14.44 -13.24 5.72
C LYS A 74 -15.92 -13.67 5.71
N ASP A 75 -16.85 -12.74 5.97
CA ASP A 75 -18.26 -13.04 6.14
C ASP A 75 -19.08 -12.78 4.86
N LEU A 76 -18.40 -12.58 3.72
CA LEU A 76 -19.05 -12.32 2.43
C LEU A 76 -19.45 -13.61 1.67
N ASN A 77 -19.11 -14.79 2.22
CA ASN A 77 -19.40 -16.09 1.60
C ASN A 77 -18.91 -16.19 0.14
N LEU A 78 -17.74 -15.59 -0.15
CA LEU A 78 -17.15 -15.54 -1.50
C LEU A 78 -16.78 -16.92 -2.04
N GLU A 79 -16.49 -17.86 -1.17
CA GLU A 79 -16.21 -19.26 -1.50
C GLU A 79 -17.39 -19.95 -2.19
N SER A 80 -18.64 -19.55 -1.90
CA SER A 80 -19.83 -20.07 -2.58
C SER A 80 -19.87 -19.71 -4.06
N LEU A 81 -19.13 -18.68 -4.46
CA LEU A 81 -18.95 -18.22 -5.83
C LEU A 81 -17.60 -18.63 -6.43
N ASN A 82 -16.85 -19.50 -5.73
CA ASN A 82 -15.49 -19.90 -6.07
C ASN A 82 -14.50 -18.73 -6.19
N VAL A 83 -14.75 -17.62 -5.50
CA VAL A 83 -13.83 -16.47 -5.46
C VAL A 83 -12.76 -16.75 -4.43
N GLU A 84 -11.53 -16.96 -4.89
CA GLU A 84 -10.35 -17.11 -4.04
C GLU A 84 -9.78 -15.72 -3.74
N THR A 85 -9.70 -15.38 -2.46
CA THR A 85 -9.13 -14.10 -2.02
C THR A 85 -7.62 -14.21 -1.82
N ASN A 86 -6.87 -13.17 -2.22
CA ASN A 86 -5.45 -13.08 -1.90
C ASN A 86 -5.26 -12.37 -0.55
N ARG A 87 -4.93 -13.10 0.50
CA ARG A 87 -4.84 -12.58 1.88
C ARG A 87 -6.11 -11.86 2.34
N GLY A 88 -7.28 -12.31 1.86
CA GLY A 88 -8.56 -11.70 2.11
C GLY A 88 -8.96 -10.60 1.12
N PHE A 89 -8.08 -10.12 0.24
CA PHE A 89 -8.43 -9.17 -0.80
C PHE A 89 -9.14 -9.85 -1.95
N VAL A 90 -10.21 -9.23 -2.44
CA VAL A 90 -11.02 -9.71 -3.55
C VAL A 90 -10.32 -9.36 -4.88
N PRO A 91 -9.99 -10.35 -5.72
CA PRO A 91 -9.35 -10.08 -7.01
C PRO A 91 -10.33 -9.41 -7.97
N ILE A 92 -9.88 -8.36 -8.63
CA ILE A 92 -10.67 -7.61 -9.64
C ILE A 92 -9.81 -7.27 -10.86
N ASP A 93 -10.50 -7.04 -11.99
CA ASP A 93 -9.93 -6.39 -13.17
C ASP A 93 -10.03 -4.85 -13.09
N ASP A 94 -9.55 -4.16 -14.12
CA ASP A 94 -9.57 -2.69 -14.17
C ASP A 94 -10.98 -2.12 -14.46
N ALA A 95 -11.95 -2.98 -14.78
CA ALA A 95 -13.38 -2.66 -14.87
C ALA A 95 -14.16 -2.94 -13.57
N MET A 96 -13.42 -3.23 -12.47
CA MET A 96 -13.95 -3.56 -11.13
C MET A 96 -14.72 -4.88 -11.05
N ARG A 97 -14.65 -5.74 -12.06
CA ARG A 97 -15.31 -7.05 -12.05
C ARG A 97 -14.50 -8.02 -11.21
N VAL A 98 -15.18 -8.78 -10.36
CA VAL A 98 -14.54 -9.82 -9.54
C VAL A 98 -14.06 -10.96 -10.43
N LEU A 99 -12.87 -11.49 -10.15
CA LEU A 99 -12.24 -12.54 -10.94
C LEU A 99 -12.26 -13.90 -10.23
N VAL A 100 -12.50 -14.94 -11.02
CA VAL A 100 -12.28 -16.36 -10.67
C VAL A 100 -11.40 -16.97 -11.77
N ASN A 101 -10.23 -17.48 -11.42
CA ASN A 101 -9.26 -17.99 -12.39
C ASN A 101 -8.98 -17.00 -13.55
N ASP A 102 -8.76 -15.72 -13.20
CA ASP A 102 -8.53 -14.61 -14.13
C ASP A 102 -9.69 -14.34 -15.12
N GLN A 103 -10.88 -14.90 -14.86
CA GLN A 103 -12.08 -14.63 -15.65
C GLN A 103 -13.10 -13.83 -14.85
N PRO A 104 -13.72 -12.80 -15.42
CA PRO A 104 -14.74 -12.01 -14.75
C PRO A 104 -15.97 -12.84 -14.38
N VAL A 105 -16.39 -12.74 -13.13
CA VAL A 105 -17.67 -13.31 -12.67
C VAL A 105 -18.82 -12.42 -13.11
N PRO A 106 -19.84 -12.96 -13.82
CA PRO A 106 -20.99 -12.16 -14.22
C PRO A 106 -21.70 -11.52 -13.04
N HIS A 107 -22.08 -10.26 -13.19
CA HIS A 107 -22.90 -9.51 -12.22
C HIS A 107 -22.26 -9.34 -10.82
N LEU A 108 -20.95 -9.45 -10.72
CA LEU A 108 -20.23 -9.28 -9.45
C LEU A 108 -19.10 -8.26 -9.60
N TRP A 109 -19.15 -7.19 -8.81
CA TRP A 109 -18.12 -6.14 -8.75
C TRP A 109 -17.66 -5.93 -7.32
N ALA A 110 -16.41 -5.53 -7.14
CA ALA A 110 -15.88 -5.12 -5.85
C ALA A 110 -15.12 -3.81 -5.98
N VAL A 111 -15.30 -2.93 -5.00
CA VAL A 111 -14.69 -1.59 -4.96
C VAL A 111 -14.19 -1.25 -3.56
N GLY A 112 -13.24 -0.35 -3.47
CA GLY A 112 -12.67 0.14 -2.21
C GLY A 112 -11.58 -0.77 -1.65
N ASP A 113 -11.30 -0.59 -0.37
CA ASP A 113 -10.18 -1.22 0.34
C ASP A 113 -10.20 -2.75 0.27
N VAL A 114 -11.36 -3.36 0.13
CA VAL A 114 -11.51 -4.82 0.02
C VAL A 114 -10.80 -5.40 -1.21
N THR A 115 -10.53 -4.58 -2.22
CA THR A 115 -9.81 -4.99 -3.45
C THR A 115 -8.29 -5.00 -3.29
N GLY A 116 -7.75 -4.34 -2.27
CA GLY A 116 -6.32 -4.16 -2.06
C GLY A 116 -5.62 -3.23 -3.06
N LYS A 117 -6.38 -2.62 -3.97
CA LYS A 117 -5.86 -1.67 -4.95
C LYS A 117 -5.90 -0.27 -4.39
N LEU A 118 -4.76 0.38 -4.20
CA LEU A 118 -4.61 1.78 -3.77
C LEU A 118 -5.69 2.21 -2.74
N MET A 119 -5.54 1.76 -1.49
CA MET A 119 -6.55 1.87 -0.41
C MET A 119 -6.73 3.32 0.07
N LEU A 120 -7.43 4.14 -0.74
CA LEU A 120 -7.71 5.55 -0.49
C LEU A 120 -9.20 5.84 -0.77
N ALA A 121 -9.80 6.75 0.00
CA ALA A 121 -11.22 7.07 -0.12
C ALA A 121 -11.63 7.53 -1.53
N HIS A 122 -10.83 8.40 -2.15
CA HIS A 122 -11.10 8.88 -3.50
C HIS A 122 -10.82 7.82 -4.59
N THR A 123 -9.92 6.86 -4.33
CA THR A 123 -9.78 5.67 -5.19
C THR A 123 -11.04 4.83 -5.16
N ALA A 124 -11.61 4.58 -3.97
CA ALA A 124 -12.86 3.85 -3.83
C ALA A 124 -14.02 4.55 -4.57
N ALA A 125 -14.09 5.89 -4.51
CA ALA A 125 -15.08 6.66 -5.26
C ALA A 125 -14.89 6.52 -6.79
N ALA A 126 -13.66 6.60 -7.29
CA ALA A 126 -13.34 6.41 -8.70
C ALA A 126 -13.69 4.97 -9.16
N GLN A 127 -13.34 3.96 -8.37
CA GLN A 127 -13.72 2.56 -8.60
C GLN A 127 -15.24 2.38 -8.66
N GLY A 128 -15.97 3.01 -7.72
CA GLY A 128 -17.43 2.99 -7.71
C GLY A 128 -18.05 3.54 -8.99
N THR A 129 -17.51 4.66 -9.51
CA THR A 129 -17.95 5.23 -10.78
C THR A 129 -17.69 4.28 -11.94
N VAL A 130 -16.49 3.69 -12.00
CA VAL A 130 -16.14 2.71 -13.05
C VAL A 130 -17.05 1.48 -12.99
N ALA A 131 -17.31 0.94 -11.79
CA ALA A 131 -18.21 -0.20 -11.61
C ALA A 131 -19.64 0.13 -12.12
N VAL A 132 -20.19 1.29 -11.74
CA VAL A 132 -21.54 1.70 -12.16
C VAL A 132 -21.61 1.90 -13.68
N ASP A 133 -20.61 2.54 -14.29
CA ASP A 133 -20.56 2.69 -15.75
C ASP A 133 -20.62 1.33 -16.44
N ASN A 134 -19.83 0.35 -15.98
CA ASN A 134 -19.83 -1.01 -16.53
C ASN A 134 -21.17 -1.75 -16.31
N ILE A 135 -21.81 -1.57 -15.15
CA ILE A 135 -23.15 -2.11 -14.87
C ILE A 135 -24.19 -1.57 -15.86
N LEU A 136 -24.07 -0.30 -16.23
CA LEU A 136 -24.96 0.36 -17.20
C LEU A 136 -24.61 0.05 -18.67
N GLY A 137 -23.56 -0.74 -18.92
CA GLY A 137 -23.11 -1.10 -20.27
C GLY A 137 -22.16 -0.10 -20.91
N HIS A 138 -21.69 0.89 -20.17
CA HIS A 138 -20.68 1.84 -20.62
C HIS A 138 -19.29 1.30 -20.24
N ALA A 139 -18.59 0.71 -21.20
CA ALA A 139 -17.26 0.13 -20.97
C ALA A 139 -16.28 1.19 -20.47
N ARG A 140 -15.74 0.97 -19.27
CA ARG A 140 -14.77 1.85 -18.63
C ARG A 140 -13.78 1.07 -17.79
N GLU A 141 -12.54 1.53 -17.79
CA GLU A 141 -11.46 1.00 -16.95
C GLU A 141 -10.86 2.13 -16.10
N ILE A 142 -10.30 1.78 -14.95
CA ILE A 142 -9.61 2.72 -14.08
C ILE A 142 -8.13 2.79 -14.46
N ASP A 143 -7.58 4.01 -14.53
CA ASP A 143 -6.13 4.19 -14.58
C ASP A 143 -5.62 4.66 -13.20
N TYR A 144 -5.09 3.73 -12.43
CA TYR A 144 -4.55 4.02 -11.09
C TYR A 144 -3.38 5.03 -11.12
N ARG A 145 -2.69 5.19 -12.25
CA ARG A 145 -1.61 6.16 -12.40
C ARG A 145 -2.10 7.61 -12.37
N SER A 146 -3.37 7.82 -12.67
CA SER A 146 -4.01 9.15 -12.62
C SER A 146 -4.52 9.53 -11.23
N ILE A 147 -4.47 8.62 -10.26
CA ILE A 147 -5.01 8.83 -8.92
C ILE A 147 -3.91 9.34 -7.99
N PRO A 148 -4.05 10.55 -7.42
CA PRO A 148 -3.07 11.08 -6.49
C PRO A 148 -3.14 10.36 -5.15
N ALA A 149 -1.98 10.23 -4.49
CA ALA A 149 -1.87 9.73 -3.13
C ALA A 149 -1.15 10.76 -2.25
N ALA A 150 -1.64 10.94 -1.02
CA ALA A 150 -1.03 11.81 -0.04
C ALA A 150 -0.76 11.06 1.26
N THR A 151 0.40 11.32 1.85
CA THR A 151 0.79 10.87 3.19
C THR A 151 0.91 12.09 4.09
N PHE A 152 0.08 12.15 5.12
CA PHE A 152 -0.07 13.30 6.01
C PHE A 152 0.99 13.33 7.12
N THR A 153 2.24 13.19 6.70
CA THR A 153 3.40 13.42 7.55
C THR A 153 3.67 14.92 7.68
N HIS A 154 4.66 15.32 8.47
CA HIS A 154 5.13 16.70 8.53
C HIS A 154 6.64 16.77 8.19
N PRO A 155 7.00 17.27 6.98
CA PRO A 155 6.12 17.78 5.90
C PRO A 155 5.27 16.69 5.23
N GLU A 156 4.15 17.09 4.59
CA GLU A 156 3.30 16.18 3.81
C GLU A 156 4.03 15.74 2.53
N ILE A 157 3.70 14.53 2.09
CA ILE A 157 4.22 13.95 0.85
C ILE A 157 3.04 13.58 -0.02
N SER A 158 3.09 13.97 -1.28
CA SER A 158 2.10 13.55 -2.27
C SER A 158 2.78 13.04 -3.54
N SER A 159 2.09 12.14 -4.22
CA SER A 159 2.55 11.57 -5.49
C SER A 159 1.37 11.30 -6.41
N VAL A 160 1.62 11.33 -7.70
CA VAL A 160 0.71 10.88 -8.76
C VAL A 160 1.55 10.37 -9.92
N GLY A 161 1.10 9.30 -10.56
CA GLY A 161 1.82 8.69 -11.67
C GLY A 161 2.89 7.68 -11.23
N LEU A 162 3.83 7.46 -12.13
CA LEU A 162 4.90 6.48 -11.96
C LEU A 162 6.02 7.02 -11.07
N THR A 163 6.69 6.13 -10.35
CA THR A 163 8.00 6.45 -9.77
C THR A 163 9.03 6.65 -10.89
N GLU A 164 10.17 7.30 -10.60
CA GLU A 164 11.24 7.44 -11.59
C GLU A 164 11.76 6.07 -12.07
N ALA A 165 11.80 5.07 -11.19
CA ALA A 165 12.21 3.73 -11.53
C ALA A 165 11.23 3.05 -12.51
N ASP A 166 9.94 3.14 -12.24
CA ASP A 166 8.90 2.58 -13.10
C ASP A 166 8.83 3.31 -14.46
N ALA A 167 9.01 4.63 -14.44
CA ALA A 167 9.07 5.42 -15.65
C ALA A 167 10.28 5.08 -16.55
N LYS A 168 11.44 4.79 -15.94
CA LYS A 168 12.62 4.30 -16.66
C LYS A 168 12.36 2.93 -17.29
N ALA A 169 11.79 2.00 -16.54
CA ALA A 169 11.45 0.67 -17.04
C ALA A 169 10.46 0.75 -18.21
N LEU A 170 9.48 1.65 -18.13
CA LEU A 170 8.52 1.87 -19.21
C LEU A 170 9.21 2.49 -20.44
N ALA A 171 10.09 3.47 -20.23
CA ALA A 171 10.85 4.10 -21.31
C ALA A 171 11.73 3.12 -22.07
N GLU A 172 12.40 2.22 -21.35
CA GLU A 172 13.19 1.14 -21.95
C GLU A 172 12.32 0.18 -22.76
N LYS A 173 11.15 -0.20 -22.22
CA LYS A 173 10.22 -1.12 -22.89
C LYS A 173 9.63 -0.51 -24.17
N ASP A 174 9.21 0.74 -24.13
CA ASP A 174 8.45 1.39 -25.19
C ASP A 174 9.34 2.24 -26.12
N GLY A 175 10.64 2.35 -25.84
CA GLY A 175 11.64 2.97 -26.72
C GLY A 175 11.60 4.50 -26.78
N PHE A 176 11.19 5.18 -25.69
CA PHE A 176 11.23 6.64 -25.61
C PHE A 176 12.30 7.15 -24.65
N GLN A 177 12.69 8.43 -24.79
CA GLN A 177 13.64 9.06 -23.87
C GLN A 177 12.90 9.67 -22.67
N LEU A 178 13.36 9.32 -21.47
CA LEU A 178 12.87 9.90 -20.22
C LEU A 178 13.74 11.08 -19.79
N GLY A 179 13.13 12.24 -19.56
CA GLY A 179 13.75 13.38 -18.89
C GLY A 179 13.22 13.51 -17.46
N SER A 180 14.09 13.78 -16.49
CA SER A 180 13.66 14.10 -15.12
C SER A 180 14.12 15.49 -14.72
N VAL A 181 13.26 16.23 -14.02
CA VAL A 181 13.58 17.58 -13.50
C VAL A 181 13.19 17.64 -12.04
N ARG A 182 14.05 18.24 -11.23
CA ARG A 182 13.78 18.55 -9.82
C ARG A 182 13.61 20.05 -9.64
N SER A 183 12.58 20.43 -8.90
CA SER A 183 12.34 21.80 -8.50
C SER A 183 12.12 21.86 -6.99
N TYR A 184 12.54 22.97 -6.39
CA TYR A 184 12.37 23.23 -4.97
C TYR A 184 11.44 24.41 -4.78
N PHE A 185 10.39 24.23 -4.01
CA PHE A 185 9.56 25.35 -3.53
C PHE A 185 10.29 26.03 -2.38
N LYS A 186 10.36 27.37 -2.44
CA LYS A 186 10.92 28.18 -1.36
C LYS A 186 9.84 28.56 -0.37
#